data_48a8d28b7f8d02932d4e8317bd9a5d4a
#
_entry.id   48a8d28b7f8d02932d4e8317bd9a5d4a
#
_cell.length_a   1.000
_cell.length_b   1.000
_cell.length_c   1.000
_cell.angle_alpha   90.00
_cell.angle_beta   90.00
_cell.angle_gamma   90.00
#
_symmetry.space_group_name_H-M   'P 1'
#
loop_
_entity.id
_entity.type
_entity.pdbx_description
1 polymer ?
#
loop_
_entity_poly.entity_id
_entity_poly.type
_entity_poly.pdbx_seq_one_letter_code
_entity_poly.pdbx_strand_id
1 'polypeptide(L)'
;LRIMSEGEKPVSVEISAVNGEPDFDPSDNTSRTKQVLCRSDFQQRKVLLEVFSTELCTNCPNIHKQISAVTDTCENIIELGHHAGFYQDAYTLPASKDYEWFYKEDRLYAPAEMIDRTEMIDNYPEIYSDSVPVVSLNSSMLKTLYAQERLTPAFVTVEPSVKTDADGNILIHVEGRKLLDSGAESPRLFVFLTE
;
A
#
# COMPACT_ATOMS: atom_id res chain seq x y z
N LEU A 1 12.27 21.80 3.45
CA LEU A 1 12.74 21.97 2.07
C LEU A 1 11.60 22.58 1.23
N ARG A 2 11.86 23.65 0.48
CA ARG A 2 10.89 24.22 -0.44
C ARG A 2 11.45 24.16 -1.86
N ILE A 3 10.80 23.41 -2.72
CA ILE A 3 11.17 23.30 -4.12
C ILE A 3 10.30 24.27 -4.94
N MET A 4 10.92 25.15 -5.71
CA MET A 4 10.27 26.30 -6.35
C MET A 4 9.95 26.07 -7.82
N SER A 5 10.31 24.91 -8.39
CA SER A 5 10.08 24.61 -9.81
C SER A 5 9.71 23.14 -10.01
N GLU A 6 8.87 22.90 -11.00
CA GLU A 6 8.48 21.54 -11.43
C GLU A 6 9.61 20.77 -12.11
N GLY A 7 9.40 19.48 -12.31
CA GLY A 7 10.31 18.55 -12.97
C GLY A 7 11.14 17.72 -12.02
N GLU A 8 11.98 16.87 -12.56
CA GLU A 8 12.90 16.03 -11.78
C GLU A 8 14.01 16.88 -11.15
N LYS A 9 14.25 16.63 -9.87
CA LYS A 9 15.24 17.32 -9.06
C LYS A 9 16.15 16.32 -8.37
N PRO A 10 17.47 16.45 -8.49
CA PRO A 10 18.40 15.68 -7.67
C PRO A 10 18.34 16.17 -6.22
N VAL A 11 18.20 15.26 -5.29
CA VAL A 11 18.19 15.54 -3.85
C VAL A 11 19.21 14.64 -3.16
N SER A 12 20.06 15.24 -2.35
CA SER A 12 20.96 14.55 -1.42
C SER A 12 20.88 15.21 -0.05
N VAL A 13 21.26 14.47 0.96
CA VAL A 13 21.37 14.96 2.34
C VAL A 13 22.84 14.92 2.72
N GLU A 14 23.32 15.98 3.36
CA GLU A 14 24.68 16.07 3.88
C GLU A 14 24.63 16.35 5.39
N ILE A 15 25.42 15.59 6.14
CA ILE A 15 25.67 15.84 7.57
C ILE A 15 26.85 16.82 7.65
N SER A 16 26.59 18.03 8.10
CA SER A 16 27.65 19.06 8.19
C SER A 16 28.34 19.10 9.55
N ALA A 17 27.69 18.57 10.59
CA ALA A 17 28.24 18.52 11.94
C ALA A 17 27.50 17.51 12.81
N VAL A 18 28.20 16.96 13.78
CA VAL A 18 27.64 16.08 14.82
C VAL A 18 27.80 16.80 16.17
N ASN A 19 26.71 17.11 16.85
CA ASN A 19 26.72 17.87 18.12
C ASN A 19 27.44 19.24 18.05
N GLY A 20 27.44 19.85 16.86
CA GLY A 20 28.11 21.16 16.65
C GLY A 20 29.59 21.09 16.28
N GLU A 21 30.16 19.91 16.23
CA GLU A 21 31.55 19.68 15.83
C GLU A 21 31.61 18.98 14.46
N PRO A 22 32.69 19.16 13.69
CA PRO A 22 32.89 18.41 12.45
C PRO A 22 32.90 16.90 12.70
N ASP A 23 32.35 16.14 11.78
CA ASP A 23 32.39 14.68 11.87
C ASP A 23 33.82 14.16 11.70
N PHE A 24 34.16 13.12 12.46
CA PHE A 24 35.45 12.45 12.41
C PHE A 24 35.74 11.80 11.05
N ASP A 25 34.70 11.23 10.43
CA ASP A 25 34.76 10.62 9.09
C ASP A 25 33.78 11.27 8.13
N PRO A 26 34.15 12.31 7.41
CA PRO A 26 33.25 12.98 6.47
C PRO A 26 32.99 12.17 5.17
N SER A 27 33.57 10.99 5.01
CA SER A 27 33.45 10.21 3.76
C SER A 27 32.08 9.60 3.56
N ASP A 28 31.31 9.39 4.64
CA ASP A 28 29.94 8.86 4.64
C ASP A 28 28.86 9.93 4.91
N ASN A 29 29.26 11.17 5.07
CA ASN A 29 28.37 12.28 5.42
C ASN A 29 27.38 12.67 4.32
N THR A 30 27.54 12.19 3.10
CA THR A 30 26.66 12.55 1.99
C THR A 30 25.86 11.34 1.49
N SER A 31 24.55 11.46 1.54
CA SER A 31 23.66 10.41 1.02
C SER A 31 23.80 10.26 -0.50
N ARG A 32 23.39 9.10 -1.03
CA ARG A 32 23.21 8.96 -2.48
C ARG A 32 22.17 9.97 -2.97
N THR A 33 22.43 10.55 -4.14
CA THR A 33 21.49 11.44 -4.81
C THR A 33 20.27 10.62 -5.28
N LYS A 34 19.07 11.08 -4.92
CA LYS A 34 17.82 10.56 -5.44
C LYS A 34 17.16 11.60 -6.35
N GLN A 35 16.56 11.16 -7.45
CA GLN A 35 15.72 12.02 -8.28
C GLN A 35 14.32 12.09 -7.66
N VAL A 36 13.83 13.30 -7.46
CA VAL A 36 12.50 13.59 -6.91
C VAL A 36 11.70 14.35 -7.97
N LEU A 37 10.55 13.81 -8.35
CA LEU A 37 9.64 14.49 -9.27
C LEU A 37 8.82 15.54 -8.48
N CYS A 38 8.99 16.80 -8.84
CA CYS A 38 8.28 17.92 -8.26
C CYS A 38 7.17 18.38 -9.20
N ARG A 39 5.93 18.40 -8.70
CA ARG A 39 4.76 18.82 -9.47
C ARG A 39 3.87 19.73 -8.63
N SER A 40 3.20 20.66 -9.29
CA SER A 40 2.20 21.55 -8.66
C SER A 40 0.81 20.91 -8.63
N ASP A 41 0.55 19.92 -9.49
CA ASP A 41 -0.72 19.23 -9.64
C ASP A 41 -0.75 17.87 -8.93
N PHE A 42 -0.01 17.74 -7.83
CA PHE A 42 0.00 16.53 -7.02
C PHE A 42 -1.42 16.20 -6.54
N GLN A 43 -1.89 15.01 -6.90
CA GLN A 43 -3.12 14.44 -6.36
C GLN A 43 -2.77 13.24 -5.50
N GLN A 44 -3.21 13.29 -4.26
CA GLN A 44 -3.03 12.20 -3.32
C GLN A 44 -3.93 11.02 -3.73
N ARG A 45 -3.34 9.83 -3.79
CA ARG A 45 -4.12 8.60 -3.97
C ARG A 45 -4.71 8.12 -2.64
N LYS A 46 -5.71 7.28 -2.73
CA LYS A 46 -6.11 6.46 -1.59
C LYS A 46 -5.15 5.28 -1.44
N VAL A 47 -4.89 4.91 -0.20
CA VAL A 47 -4.06 3.74 0.14
C VAL A 47 -4.99 2.54 0.30
N LEU A 48 -4.69 1.43 -0.35
CA LEU A 48 -5.44 0.19 -0.23
C LEU A 48 -4.79 -0.71 0.81
N LEU A 49 -5.53 -1.05 1.85
CA LEU A 49 -5.16 -2.05 2.85
C LEU A 49 -6.01 -3.31 2.60
N GLU A 50 -5.39 -4.38 2.17
CA GLU A 50 -6.02 -5.69 2.02
C GLU A 50 -5.71 -6.53 3.26
N VAL A 51 -6.75 -7.06 3.91
CA VAL A 51 -6.65 -7.81 5.16
C VAL A 51 -7.13 -9.24 4.92
N PHE A 52 -6.27 -10.22 5.21
CA PHE A 52 -6.56 -11.63 5.05
C PHE A 52 -6.95 -12.24 6.39
N SER A 53 -8.13 -12.82 6.44
CA SER A 53 -8.74 -13.34 7.66
C SER A 53 -9.61 -14.54 7.37
N THR A 54 -9.88 -15.36 8.38
CA THR A 54 -10.89 -16.42 8.33
C THR A 54 -11.64 -16.46 9.66
N GLU A 55 -12.87 -16.98 9.68
CA GLU A 55 -13.66 -17.11 10.93
C GLU A 55 -12.98 -18.04 11.96
N LEU A 56 -12.13 -18.96 11.49
CA LEU A 56 -11.42 -19.92 12.32
C LEU A 56 -10.09 -19.37 12.89
N CYS A 57 -9.76 -18.13 12.57
CA CYS A 57 -8.51 -17.50 12.98
C CYS A 57 -8.63 -16.88 14.39
N THR A 58 -8.02 -17.50 15.38
CA THR A 58 -8.09 -17.06 16.79
C THR A 58 -7.47 -15.68 17.04
N ASN A 59 -6.45 -15.30 16.29
CA ASN A 59 -5.73 -14.03 16.46
C ASN A 59 -6.31 -12.89 15.62
N CYS A 60 -7.10 -13.20 14.58
CA CYS A 60 -7.64 -12.20 13.68
C CYS A 60 -8.45 -11.10 14.39
N PRO A 61 -9.32 -11.38 15.38
CA PRO A 61 -10.06 -10.33 16.08
C PRO A 61 -9.17 -9.31 16.79
N ASN A 62 -7.99 -9.73 17.27
CA ASN A 62 -7.05 -8.82 17.91
C ASN A 62 -6.34 -7.92 16.89
N ILE A 63 -5.96 -8.48 15.75
CA ILE A 63 -5.33 -7.72 14.66
C ILE A 63 -6.32 -6.75 14.04
N HIS A 64 -7.58 -7.15 13.82
CA HIS A 64 -8.61 -6.23 13.34
C HIS A 64 -8.79 -5.01 14.26
N LYS A 65 -8.75 -5.18 15.58
CA LYS A 65 -8.79 -4.05 16.52
C LYS A 65 -7.57 -3.13 16.37
N GLN A 66 -6.40 -3.69 16.14
CA GLN A 66 -5.19 -2.90 15.93
C GLN A 66 -5.23 -2.14 14.60
N ILE A 67 -5.75 -2.77 13.54
CA ILE A 67 -5.96 -2.15 12.22
C ILE A 67 -6.96 -1.01 12.35
N SER A 68 -8.15 -1.25 12.92
CA SER A 68 -9.19 -0.23 13.10
C SER A 68 -8.67 0.97 13.91
N ALA A 69 -7.87 0.74 14.95
CA ALA A 69 -7.26 1.84 15.71
C ALA A 69 -6.32 2.73 14.87
N VAL A 70 -5.82 2.23 13.74
CA VAL A 70 -5.02 3.00 12.78
C VAL A 70 -5.93 3.60 11.71
N THR A 71 -6.76 2.77 11.06
CA THR A 71 -7.59 3.18 9.90
C THR A 71 -8.62 4.22 10.28
N ASP A 72 -9.20 4.15 11.49
CA ASP A 72 -10.14 5.16 12.03
C ASP A 72 -9.52 6.57 12.15
N THR A 73 -8.20 6.66 12.18
CA THR A 73 -7.46 7.93 12.26
C THR A 73 -6.81 8.35 10.94
N CYS A 74 -6.92 7.52 9.91
CA CYS A 74 -6.29 7.73 8.62
C CYS A 74 -7.33 8.20 7.59
N GLU A 75 -7.09 9.35 6.98
CA GLU A 75 -7.84 9.80 5.81
C GLU A 75 -7.33 9.06 4.55
N ASN A 76 -8.23 8.82 3.60
CA ASN A 76 -7.86 8.23 2.31
C ASN A 76 -7.25 6.82 2.37
N ILE A 77 -7.64 6.00 3.34
CA ILE A 77 -7.39 4.58 3.36
C ILE A 77 -8.66 3.81 2.95
N ILE A 78 -8.50 2.75 2.19
CA ILE A 78 -9.55 1.80 1.84
C ILE A 78 -9.15 0.47 2.45
N GLU A 79 -9.95 -0.05 3.38
CA GLU A 79 -9.78 -1.40 3.92
C GLU A 79 -10.64 -2.38 3.12
N LEU A 80 -10.04 -3.48 2.68
CA LEU A 80 -10.70 -4.56 1.95
C LEU A 80 -10.38 -5.88 2.63
N GLY A 81 -11.39 -6.51 3.24
CA GLY A 81 -11.25 -7.81 3.88
C GLY A 81 -11.39 -8.96 2.87
N HIS A 82 -10.50 -9.94 2.96
CA HIS A 82 -10.54 -11.18 2.20
C HIS A 82 -10.67 -12.36 3.15
N HIS A 83 -11.70 -13.20 2.95
CA HIS A 83 -11.75 -14.50 3.59
C HIS A 83 -10.80 -15.48 2.88
N ALA A 84 -9.51 -15.30 3.15
CA ALA A 84 -8.42 -16.06 2.58
C ALA A 84 -7.33 -16.27 3.65
N GLY A 85 -6.49 -17.27 3.46
CA GLY A 85 -5.46 -17.68 4.39
C GLY A 85 -5.36 -19.21 4.43
N PHE A 86 -4.94 -19.76 5.57
CA PHE A 86 -4.66 -21.21 5.66
C PHE A 86 -5.91 -22.08 5.91
N TYR A 87 -7.02 -21.53 6.40
CA TYR A 87 -8.30 -22.22 6.54
C TYR A 87 -9.37 -21.55 5.68
N GLN A 88 -10.13 -22.38 4.94
CA GLN A 88 -11.33 -21.93 4.29
C GLN A 88 -12.50 -21.91 5.29
N ASP A 89 -13.34 -20.92 5.17
CA ASP A 89 -14.56 -20.75 5.94
C ASP A 89 -15.79 -20.59 5.01
N ALA A 90 -16.98 -20.38 5.59
CA ALA A 90 -18.21 -20.25 4.84
C ALA A 90 -18.23 -19.01 3.90
N TYR A 91 -17.36 -18.05 4.15
CA TYR A 91 -17.24 -16.79 3.39
C TYR A 91 -16.10 -16.82 2.36
N THR A 92 -15.30 -17.88 2.34
CA THR A 92 -14.18 -18.00 1.39
C THR A 92 -14.72 -18.23 -0.03
N LEU A 93 -14.48 -17.30 -0.90
CA LEU A 93 -14.88 -17.37 -2.30
C LEU A 93 -13.88 -18.19 -3.13
N PRO A 94 -14.32 -18.81 -4.25
CA PRO A 94 -13.38 -19.47 -5.18
C PRO A 94 -12.24 -18.56 -5.65
N ALA A 95 -12.53 -17.28 -5.89
CA ALA A 95 -11.56 -16.27 -6.28
C ALA A 95 -10.53 -15.95 -5.16
N SER A 96 -10.81 -16.30 -3.90
CA SER A 96 -9.87 -16.09 -2.80
C SER A 96 -8.56 -16.87 -2.98
N LYS A 97 -8.57 -17.94 -3.78
CA LYS A 97 -7.36 -18.70 -4.14
C LYS A 97 -6.38 -17.89 -4.99
N ASP A 98 -6.86 -16.90 -5.72
CA ASP A 98 -6.00 -16.05 -6.55
C ASP A 98 -5.05 -15.20 -5.69
N TYR A 99 -5.38 -15.01 -4.41
CA TYR A 99 -4.54 -14.27 -3.45
C TYR A 99 -3.39 -15.11 -2.88
N GLU A 100 -3.44 -16.43 -2.99
CA GLU A 100 -2.36 -17.32 -2.56
C GLU A 100 -1.03 -16.98 -3.24
N TRP A 101 -1.09 -16.49 -4.47
CA TRP A 101 0.06 -16.04 -5.23
C TRP A 101 0.88 -14.94 -4.52
N PHE A 102 0.23 -14.08 -3.76
CA PHE A 102 0.90 -12.97 -3.08
C PHE A 102 1.70 -13.40 -1.85
N TYR A 103 1.41 -14.56 -1.29
CA TYR A 103 2.17 -15.07 -0.14
C TYR A 103 3.59 -15.52 -0.52
N LYS A 104 3.82 -15.89 -1.79
CA LYS A 104 5.11 -16.32 -2.35
C LYS A 104 5.84 -17.44 -1.55
N GLU A 105 5.18 -18.03 -0.57
CA GLU A 105 5.64 -19.13 0.26
C GLU A 105 4.68 -20.30 0.17
N ASP A 106 5.14 -21.49 0.54
CA ASP A 106 4.30 -22.69 0.59
C ASP A 106 3.26 -22.68 1.73
N ARG A 107 3.29 -21.63 2.54
CA ARG A 107 2.38 -21.48 3.69
C ARG A 107 1.53 -20.25 3.58
N LEU A 108 0.22 -20.49 3.50
CA LEU A 108 -0.79 -19.48 3.72
C LEU A 108 -0.97 -19.27 5.22
N TYR A 109 -1.20 -18.06 5.66
CA TYR A 109 -1.46 -17.74 7.06
C TYR A 109 -2.46 -16.57 7.18
N ALA A 110 -3.10 -16.49 8.35
CA ALA A 110 -3.93 -15.39 8.79
C ALA A 110 -3.71 -15.21 10.31
N PRO A 111 -3.77 -13.98 10.85
CA PRO A 111 -3.99 -12.73 10.13
C PRO A 111 -2.79 -12.34 9.27
N ALA A 112 -3.07 -11.70 8.14
CA ALA A 112 -2.05 -11.15 7.26
C ALA A 112 -2.61 -9.90 6.56
N GLU A 113 -1.74 -9.01 6.17
CA GLU A 113 -2.10 -7.75 5.53
C GLU A 113 -1.21 -7.49 4.31
N MET A 114 -1.74 -6.70 3.39
CA MET A 114 -1.01 -6.21 2.23
C MET A 114 -1.41 -4.77 1.97
N ILE A 115 -0.43 -3.88 1.83
CA ILE A 115 -0.68 -2.47 1.57
C ILE A 115 -0.22 -2.11 0.15
N ASP A 116 -1.17 -1.61 -0.66
CA ASP A 116 -0.96 -1.25 -2.06
C ASP A 116 -0.23 -2.32 -2.90
N ARG A 117 -0.20 -3.56 -2.41
CA ARG A 117 0.53 -4.70 -3.00
C ARG A 117 2.04 -4.46 -3.14
N THR A 118 2.58 -3.61 -2.26
CA THR A 118 4.00 -3.24 -2.23
C THR A 118 4.81 -4.32 -1.53
N GLU A 119 5.98 -4.62 -2.07
CA GLU A 119 6.91 -5.58 -1.45
C GLU A 119 7.56 -5.00 -0.20
N MET A 120 7.63 -5.81 0.86
CA MET A 120 8.07 -5.33 2.19
C MET A 120 9.58 -5.19 2.32
N ILE A 121 10.38 -5.84 1.48
CA ILE A 121 11.84 -5.77 1.54
C ILE A 121 12.37 -4.33 1.41
N ASP A 122 11.72 -3.50 0.61
CA ASP A 122 12.14 -2.11 0.41
C ASP A 122 11.89 -1.22 1.64
N ASN A 123 10.91 -1.61 2.46
CA ASN A 123 10.51 -0.84 3.64
C ASN A 123 11.11 -1.38 4.94
N TYR A 124 11.34 -2.70 5.01
CA TYR A 124 11.83 -3.40 6.19
C TYR A 124 12.86 -4.48 5.81
N PRO A 125 14.00 -4.09 5.22
CA PRO A 125 15.00 -5.05 4.76
C PRO A 125 15.64 -5.86 5.91
N GLU A 126 15.56 -5.35 7.15
CA GLU A 126 16.04 -6.04 8.33
C GLU A 126 15.11 -7.19 8.81
N ILE A 127 13.85 -7.18 8.34
CA ILE A 127 12.85 -8.19 8.73
C ILE A 127 12.57 -9.15 7.58
N TYR A 128 12.54 -8.65 6.35
CA TYR A 128 12.17 -9.41 5.16
C TYR A 128 13.33 -9.51 4.20
N SER A 129 13.74 -10.74 3.87
CA SER A 129 14.79 -11.04 2.89
C SER A 129 14.27 -11.22 1.48
N ASP A 130 12.98 -11.47 1.34
CA ASP A 130 12.33 -11.75 0.07
C ASP A 130 11.28 -10.70 -0.27
N SER A 131 11.02 -10.54 -1.56
CA SER A 131 9.96 -9.68 -2.08
C SER A 131 8.58 -10.26 -1.75
N VAL A 132 8.07 -9.98 -0.56
CA VAL A 132 6.79 -10.49 -0.05
C VAL A 132 5.83 -9.31 0.17
N PRO A 133 4.72 -9.22 -0.57
CA PRO A 133 3.71 -8.17 -0.33
C PRO A 133 2.77 -8.49 0.82
N VAL A 134 2.53 -9.78 1.14
CA VAL A 134 1.66 -10.20 2.24
C VAL A 134 2.50 -10.50 3.47
N VAL A 135 2.20 -9.83 4.57
CA VAL A 135 2.94 -9.92 5.83
C VAL A 135 2.00 -9.77 7.02
N SER A 136 2.47 -10.09 8.22
CA SER A 136 1.78 -9.72 9.46
C SER A 136 2.26 -8.35 9.93
N LEU A 137 1.37 -7.37 9.97
CA LEU A 137 1.67 -6.02 10.41
C LEU A 137 1.21 -5.78 11.84
N ASN A 138 2.03 -5.09 12.60
CA ASN A 138 1.57 -4.43 13.82
C ASN A 138 1.14 -2.98 13.52
N SER A 139 0.46 -2.35 14.46
CA SER A 139 -0.06 -0.98 14.29
C SER A 139 1.03 0.06 14.00
N SER A 140 2.26 -0.13 14.48
CA SER A 140 3.38 0.78 14.21
C SER A 140 3.87 0.65 12.76
N MET A 141 4.03 -0.59 12.29
CA MET A 141 4.41 -0.87 10.90
C MET A 141 3.35 -0.34 9.94
N LEU A 142 2.06 -0.61 10.21
CA LEU A 142 0.95 -0.11 9.40
C LEU A 142 0.95 1.43 9.29
N LYS A 143 1.18 2.13 10.41
CA LYS A 143 1.29 3.61 10.40
C LYS A 143 2.45 4.09 9.55
N THR A 144 3.59 3.43 9.63
CA THR A 144 4.78 3.80 8.86
C THR A 144 4.54 3.58 7.36
N LEU A 145 4.02 2.42 6.97
CA LEU A 145 3.70 2.11 5.58
C LEU A 145 2.64 3.06 5.03
N TYR A 146 1.56 3.31 5.77
CA TYR A 146 0.55 4.29 5.37
C TYR A 146 1.15 5.68 5.15
N ALA A 147 2.03 6.14 6.06
CA ALA A 147 2.68 7.43 5.93
C ALA A 147 3.60 7.53 4.70
N GLN A 148 4.21 6.43 4.29
CA GLN A 148 5.02 6.36 3.07
C GLN A 148 4.15 6.31 1.81
N GLU A 149 3.18 5.39 1.77
CA GLU A 149 2.34 5.16 0.60
C GLU A 149 1.45 6.37 0.26
N ARG A 150 0.97 7.10 1.24
CA ARG A 150 0.22 8.33 1.01
C ARG A 150 1.01 9.44 0.31
N LEU A 151 2.34 9.35 0.29
CA LEU A 151 3.19 10.30 -0.44
C LEU A 151 3.33 9.94 -1.92
N THR A 152 2.91 8.75 -2.31
CA THR A 152 2.88 8.34 -3.71
C THR A 152 1.73 9.06 -4.43
N PRO A 153 1.98 9.75 -5.56
CA PRO A 153 0.93 10.44 -6.28
C PRO A 153 -0.05 9.47 -6.94
N ALA A 154 -1.27 9.93 -7.19
CA ALA A 154 -2.19 9.22 -8.06
C ALA A 154 -1.69 9.24 -9.51
N PHE A 155 -1.57 8.06 -10.13
CA PHE A 155 -1.21 7.94 -11.55
C PHE A 155 -2.42 8.07 -12.47
N VAL A 156 -3.61 7.75 -11.96
CA VAL A 156 -4.88 7.83 -12.67
C VAL A 156 -5.97 8.34 -11.72
N THR A 157 -6.97 9.00 -12.28
CA THR A 157 -8.26 9.15 -11.58
C THR A 157 -9.15 7.96 -11.91
N VAL A 158 -9.99 7.57 -10.97
CA VAL A 158 -10.99 6.51 -11.16
C VAL A 158 -12.30 7.00 -10.56
N GLU A 159 -13.32 7.08 -11.39
CA GLU A 159 -14.65 7.56 -11.03
C GLU A 159 -15.69 6.47 -11.36
N PRO A 160 -16.00 5.59 -10.41
CA PRO A 160 -17.00 4.55 -10.62
C PRO A 160 -18.41 5.11 -10.47
N SER A 161 -19.32 4.62 -11.29
CA SER A 161 -20.76 4.80 -11.12
C SER A 161 -21.46 3.46 -11.22
N VAL A 162 -22.48 3.26 -10.39
CA VAL A 162 -23.21 2.01 -10.29
C VAL A 162 -24.69 2.27 -10.54
N LYS A 163 -25.31 1.44 -11.36
CA LYS A 163 -26.77 1.44 -11.62
C LYS A 163 -27.31 0.03 -11.57
N THR A 164 -28.54 -0.10 -11.14
CA THR A 164 -29.28 -1.37 -11.25
C THR A 164 -30.30 -1.22 -12.39
N ASP A 165 -30.33 -2.18 -13.31
CA ASP A 165 -31.33 -2.21 -14.37
C ASP A 165 -32.68 -2.79 -13.90
N ALA A 166 -33.66 -2.82 -14.78
CA ALA A 166 -34.99 -3.32 -14.47
C ALA A 166 -35.04 -4.83 -14.16
N ASP A 167 -34.02 -5.57 -14.59
CA ASP A 167 -33.89 -7.01 -14.38
C ASP A 167 -33.07 -7.34 -13.12
N GLY A 168 -32.60 -6.31 -12.39
CA GLY A 168 -31.83 -6.45 -11.17
C GLY A 168 -30.31 -6.64 -11.40
N ASN A 169 -29.84 -6.46 -12.63
CA ASN A 169 -28.41 -6.53 -12.91
C ASN A 169 -27.69 -5.26 -12.43
N ILE A 170 -26.50 -5.44 -11.89
CA ILE A 170 -25.64 -4.34 -11.48
C ILE A 170 -24.77 -3.92 -12.68
N LEU A 171 -24.96 -2.69 -13.13
CA LEU A 171 -24.14 -2.07 -14.18
C LEU A 171 -23.11 -1.15 -13.54
N ILE A 172 -21.85 -1.47 -13.73
CA ILE A 172 -20.71 -0.69 -13.21
C ILE A 172 -20.06 0.03 -14.40
N HIS A 173 -20.07 1.34 -14.35
CA HIS A 173 -19.36 2.18 -15.30
C HIS A 173 -18.20 2.86 -14.60
N VAL A 174 -17.01 2.80 -15.19
CA VAL A 174 -15.81 3.38 -14.64
C VAL A 174 -15.21 4.33 -15.66
N GLU A 175 -15.09 5.58 -15.28
CA GLU A 175 -14.34 6.57 -16.03
C GLU A 175 -13.02 6.86 -15.33
N GLY A 176 -12.00 7.22 -16.10
CA GLY A 176 -10.71 7.56 -15.53
C GLY A 176 -9.85 8.37 -16.48
N ARG A 177 -8.89 9.06 -15.91
CA ARG A 177 -7.92 9.86 -16.66
C ARG A 177 -6.52 9.57 -16.16
N LYS A 178 -5.58 9.35 -17.09
CA LYS A 178 -4.15 9.27 -16.76
C LYS A 178 -3.66 10.65 -16.30
N LEU A 179 -3.06 10.70 -15.13
CA LEU A 179 -2.45 11.90 -14.56
C LEU A 179 -0.94 11.90 -14.77
N LEU A 180 -0.31 10.76 -14.48
CA LEU A 180 1.13 10.57 -14.56
C LEU A 180 1.46 9.32 -15.35
N ASP A 181 2.68 9.25 -15.84
CA ASP A 181 3.21 8.01 -16.39
C ASP A 181 3.72 7.13 -15.24
N SER A 182 3.11 5.98 -15.08
CA SER A 182 3.52 4.99 -14.08
C SER A 182 4.64 4.07 -14.56
N GLY A 183 5.03 4.18 -15.84
CA GLY A 183 5.90 3.21 -16.48
C GLY A 183 5.25 1.85 -16.75
N ALA A 184 3.98 1.65 -16.36
CA ALA A 184 3.27 0.40 -16.59
C ALA A 184 2.79 0.32 -18.05
N GLU A 185 3.20 -0.75 -18.73
CA GLU A 185 2.81 -0.98 -20.13
C GLU A 185 1.33 -1.34 -20.31
N SER A 186 0.75 -2.04 -19.31
CA SER A 186 -0.62 -2.56 -19.36
C SER A 186 -1.30 -2.44 -17.98
N PRO A 187 -1.84 -1.27 -17.63
CA PRO A 187 -2.59 -1.13 -16.39
C PRO A 187 -3.85 -2.00 -16.42
N ARG A 188 -4.19 -2.59 -15.28
CA ARG A 188 -5.39 -3.42 -15.11
C ARG A 188 -6.37 -2.74 -14.16
N LEU A 189 -7.65 -2.87 -14.45
CA LEU A 189 -8.72 -2.46 -13.55
C LEU A 189 -9.27 -3.70 -12.83
N PHE A 190 -9.36 -3.61 -11.52
CA PHE A 190 -10.04 -4.60 -10.68
C PHE A 190 -11.26 -3.96 -10.06
N VAL A 191 -12.36 -4.68 -10.03
CA VAL A 191 -13.61 -4.26 -9.41
C VAL A 191 -13.99 -5.29 -8.37
N PHE A 192 -14.20 -4.84 -7.13
CA PHE A 192 -14.66 -5.68 -6.04
C PHE A 192 -16.08 -5.30 -5.67
N LEU A 193 -16.93 -6.29 -5.54
CA LEU A 193 -18.23 -6.17 -4.88
C LEU A 193 -18.03 -6.64 -3.44
N THR A 194 -18.36 -5.80 -2.49
CA THR A 194 -18.21 -6.08 -1.06
C THR A 194 -19.57 -6.02 -0.37
N GLU A 195 -19.72 -6.82 0.67
CA GLU A 195 -20.86 -6.77 1.59
C GLU A 195 -20.51 -5.96 2.83
#